data_d5c537670eb763ad2d93595c4a1061c9
#
_entry.id   d5c537670eb763ad2d93595c4a1061c9
#
_cell.length_a   1.000
_cell.length_b   1.000
_cell.length_c   1.000
_cell.angle_alpha   90.00
_cell.angle_beta   90.00
_cell.angle_gamma   90.00
#
_symmetry.space_group_name_H-M   'P 1'
#
loop_
_entity.id
_entity.type
_entity.pdbx_description
1 polymer ?
#
loop_
_entity_poly.entity_id
_entity_poly.type
_entity_poly.pdbx_seq_one_letter_code
_entity_poly.pdbx_strand_id
1 'polypeptide(L)'
;MPSKVGPREEHHIYGSQIAEELLTKYNYPKDKINRVKECVLRHRGSQDLPRNTLEEEIIADADVIAHFDCIPTLFSLAYQKLNLSIEEGTKYVKDKLARDYNKLSPRTKEYLKERYENILKVLFVDKN
;
A
#
# COMPACT_ATOMS: atom_id res chain seq x y z
N MET A 1 12.99 -18.74 11.67
CA MET A 1 13.55 -17.40 11.89
C MET A 1 12.47 -16.50 12.42
N PRO A 2 12.71 -15.79 13.50
CA PRO A 2 11.76 -14.76 13.90
C PRO A 2 11.74 -13.73 12.77
N SER A 3 10.58 -13.52 12.17
CA SER A 3 10.39 -12.40 11.28
C SER A 3 10.67 -11.13 12.10
N LYS A 4 11.72 -10.41 11.77
CA LYS A 4 11.92 -9.04 12.25
C LYS A 4 10.85 -8.17 11.60
N VAL A 5 9.60 -8.41 11.97
CA VAL A 5 8.50 -7.53 11.60
C VAL A 5 8.59 -6.38 12.59
N GLY A 6 9.25 -5.32 12.19
CA GLY A 6 9.26 -4.07 12.91
C GLY A 6 7.85 -3.47 13.01
N PRO A 7 7.69 -2.32 13.69
CA PRO A 7 6.42 -1.62 13.80
C PRO A 7 5.78 -1.47 12.43
N ARG A 8 4.46 -1.68 12.36
CA ARG A 8 3.70 -1.62 11.10
C ARG A 8 3.92 -0.33 10.32
N GLU A 9 4.11 0.78 11.01
CA GLU A 9 4.38 2.09 10.42
C GLU A 9 5.73 2.14 9.68
N GLU A 10 6.66 1.25 10.03
CA GLU A 10 8.04 1.23 9.49
C GLU A 10 8.29 0.03 8.58
N HIS A 11 7.25 -0.72 8.16
CA HIS A 11 7.44 -1.94 7.37
C HIS A 11 8.19 -1.71 6.05
N HIS A 12 8.08 -0.52 5.46
CA HIS A 12 8.80 -0.14 4.25
C HIS A 12 10.31 0.00 4.49
N ILE A 13 10.72 0.46 5.68
CA ILE A 13 12.13 0.57 6.08
C ILE A 13 12.71 -0.83 6.30
N TYR A 14 12.05 -1.64 7.13
CA TYR A 14 12.48 -3.02 7.39
C TYR A 14 12.46 -3.88 6.14
N GLY A 15 11.42 -3.74 5.30
CA GLY A 15 11.33 -4.43 4.03
C GLY A 15 12.49 -4.11 3.08
N SER A 16 12.90 -2.84 3.03
CA SER A 16 14.06 -2.41 2.25
C SER A 16 15.37 -3.05 2.75
N GLN A 17 15.57 -3.13 4.07
CA GLN A 17 16.74 -3.78 4.67
C GLN A 17 16.75 -5.30 4.40
N ILE A 18 15.61 -5.97 4.56
CA ILE A 18 15.46 -7.41 4.27
C ILE A 18 15.75 -7.69 2.79
N ALA A 19 15.26 -6.85 1.89
CA ALA A 19 15.53 -6.98 0.47
C ALA A 19 17.03 -6.87 0.17
N GLU A 20 17.73 -5.93 0.79
CA GLU A 20 19.20 -5.80 0.67
C GLU A 20 19.93 -7.04 1.14
N GLU A 21 19.62 -7.52 2.36
CA GLU A 21 20.25 -8.72 2.93
C GLU A 21 20.03 -9.94 2.04
N LEU A 22 18.79 -10.15 1.59
CA LEU A 22 18.42 -11.29 0.76
C LEU A 22 19.13 -11.26 -0.60
N LEU A 23 19.05 -10.13 -1.31
CA LEU A 23 19.63 -10.00 -2.65
C LEU A 23 21.16 -10.04 -2.62
N THR A 24 21.77 -9.51 -1.56
CA THR A 24 23.24 -9.63 -1.34
C THR A 24 23.64 -11.08 -1.16
N LYS A 25 22.87 -11.85 -0.39
CA LYS A 25 23.12 -13.30 -0.20
C LYS A 25 23.12 -14.08 -1.52
N TYR A 26 22.30 -13.66 -2.48
CA TYR A 26 22.21 -14.28 -3.81
C TYR A 26 23.10 -13.61 -4.86
N ASN A 27 24.06 -12.79 -4.44
CA ASN A 27 25.04 -12.11 -5.31
C ASN A 27 24.41 -11.26 -6.43
N TYR A 28 23.28 -10.59 -6.15
CA TYR A 28 22.71 -9.62 -7.09
C TYR A 28 23.64 -8.40 -7.27
N PRO A 29 23.70 -7.80 -8.46
CA PRO A 29 24.47 -6.58 -8.68
C PRO A 29 24.00 -5.46 -7.75
N LYS A 30 24.95 -4.69 -7.22
CA LYS A 30 24.68 -3.64 -6.24
C LYS A 30 23.71 -2.56 -6.74
N ASP A 31 23.78 -2.21 -8.01
CA ASP A 31 22.86 -1.24 -8.63
C ASP A 31 21.40 -1.77 -8.64
N LYS A 32 21.21 -3.06 -8.91
CA LYS A 32 19.87 -3.70 -8.84
C LYS A 32 19.36 -3.79 -7.41
N ILE A 33 20.21 -4.12 -6.45
CA ILE A 33 19.86 -4.12 -5.03
C ILE A 33 19.35 -2.74 -4.62
N ASN A 34 20.07 -1.68 -4.98
CA ASN A 34 19.66 -0.31 -4.65
C ASN A 34 18.32 0.07 -5.27
N ARG A 35 18.05 -0.30 -6.53
CA ARG A 35 16.75 -0.08 -7.18
C ARG A 35 15.61 -0.77 -6.46
N VAL A 36 15.79 -2.05 -6.10
CA VAL A 36 14.77 -2.80 -5.35
C VAL A 36 14.52 -2.17 -3.98
N LYS A 37 15.56 -1.76 -3.28
CA LYS A 37 15.44 -1.06 -1.99
C LYS A 37 14.59 0.22 -2.10
N GLU A 38 14.85 1.04 -3.12
CA GLU A 38 14.08 2.26 -3.35
C GLU A 38 12.62 1.96 -3.68
N CYS A 39 12.34 0.95 -4.50
CA CYS A 39 10.98 0.50 -4.77
C CYS A 39 10.23 0.10 -3.49
N VAL A 40 10.86 -0.70 -2.64
CA VAL A 40 10.28 -1.12 -1.36
C VAL A 40 10.08 0.06 -0.42
N LEU A 41 11.06 0.96 -0.34
CA LEU A 41 10.99 2.13 0.54
C LEU A 41 9.84 3.08 0.16
N ARG A 42 9.58 3.26 -1.13
CA ARG A 42 8.65 4.26 -1.68
C ARG A 42 7.27 3.73 -2.05
N HIS A 43 6.99 2.44 -1.81
CA HIS A 43 5.71 1.85 -2.23
C HIS A 43 4.50 2.34 -1.42
N ARG A 44 4.71 2.77 -0.17
CA ARG A 44 3.60 3.13 0.73
C ARG A 44 2.80 4.33 0.24
N GLY A 45 1.50 4.12 0.03
CA GLY A 45 0.56 5.18 -0.31
C GLY A 45 0.31 6.18 0.84
N SER A 46 0.53 5.77 2.10
CA SER A 46 0.34 6.62 3.29
C SER A 46 1.53 7.53 3.60
N GLN A 47 2.66 7.34 2.92
CA GLN A 47 3.85 8.19 3.07
C GLN A 47 3.97 9.12 1.85
N ASP A 48 4.32 10.38 2.12
CA ASP A 48 4.52 11.39 1.07
C ASP A 48 5.95 11.33 0.52
N LEU A 49 6.32 10.15 0.03
CA LEU A 49 7.62 9.91 -0.58
C LEU A 49 7.50 10.03 -2.10
N PRO A 50 8.30 10.87 -2.76
CA PRO A 50 8.27 10.99 -4.21
C PRO A 50 8.72 9.68 -4.84
N ARG A 51 8.09 9.32 -5.95
CA ARG A 51 8.49 8.21 -6.82
C ARG A 51 9.28 8.77 -7.98
N ASN A 52 10.52 8.33 -8.11
CA ASN A 52 11.49 8.93 -9.02
C ASN A 52 11.72 8.09 -10.28
N THR A 53 11.26 6.84 -10.27
CA THR A 53 11.43 5.92 -11.40
C THR A 53 10.09 5.25 -11.74
N LEU A 54 10.00 4.73 -12.96
CA LEU A 54 8.83 3.99 -13.42
C LEU A 54 8.59 2.74 -12.56
N GLU A 55 9.65 2.06 -12.16
CA GLU A 55 9.55 0.87 -11.30
C GLU A 55 8.97 1.20 -9.93
N GLU A 56 9.38 2.32 -9.33
CA GLU A 56 8.83 2.79 -8.05
C GLU A 56 7.33 3.12 -8.18
N GLU A 57 6.93 3.76 -9.29
CA GLU A 57 5.55 4.08 -9.58
C GLU A 57 4.70 2.81 -9.77
N ILE A 58 5.19 1.86 -10.58
CA ILE A 58 4.50 0.59 -10.84
C ILE A 58 4.28 -0.20 -9.55
N ILE A 59 5.29 -0.34 -8.71
CA ILE A 59 5.18 -1.08 -7.44
C ILE A 59 4.18 -0.39 -6.50
N ALA A 60 4.24 0.92 -6.39
CA ALA A 60 3.31 1.67 -5.55
C ALA A 60 1.85 1.57 -6.05
N ASP A 61 1.64 1.64 -7.36
CA ASP A 61 0.32 1.46 -7.96
C ASP A 61 -0.19 0.02 -7.79
N ALA A 62 0.68 -0.99 -7.93
CA ALA A 62 0.32 -2.38 -7.72
C ALA A 62 -0.12 -2.67 -6.28
N ASP A 63 0.53 -2.08 -5.29
CA ASP A 63 0.13 -2.18 -3.88
C ASP A 63 -1.30 -1.62 -3.66
N VAL A 64 -1.61 -0.48 -4.25
CA VAL A 64 -2.95 0.12 -4.20
C VAL A 64 -3.97 -0.76 -4.91
N ILE A 65 -3.67 -1.27 -6.11
CA ILE A 65 -4.57 -2.17 -6.85
C ILE A 65 -4.90 -3.40 -6.00
N ALA A 66 -3.91 -3.99 -5.32
CA ALA A 66 -4.11 -5.13 -4.43
C ALA A 66 -5.08 -4.81 -3.28
N HIS A 67 -5.06 -3.60 -2.72
CA HIS A 67 -6.03 -3.17 -1.72
C HIS A 67 -7.45 -3.10 -2.30
N PHE A 68 -7.62 -2.60 -3.52
CA PHE A 68 -8.92 -2.58 -4.20
C PHE A 68 -9.41 -3.99 -4.59
N ASP A 69 -8.51 -4.93 -4.85
CA ASP A 69 -8.85 -6.31 -5.14
C ASP A 69 -9.25 -7.10 -3.87
N CYS A 70 -8.79 -6.67 -2.71
CA CYS A 70 -8.98 -7.39 -1.45
C CYS A 70 -9.52 -6.48 -0.33
N ILE A 71 -10.59 -5.72 -0.59
CA ILE A 71 -11.24 -4.82 0.39
C ILE A 71 -11.63 -5.54 1.69
N PRO A 72 -12.15 -6.79 1.68
CA PRO A 72 -12.45 -7.50 2.92
C PRO A 72 -11.27 -7.60 3.88
N THR A 73 -10.03 -7.68 3.38
CA THR A 73 -8.82 -7.67 4.21
C THR A 73 -8.63 -6.34 4.95
N LEU A 74 -9.00 -5.22 4.34
CA LEU A 74 -8.94 -3.91 4.98
C LEU A 74 -9.94 -3.79 6.12
N PHE A 75 -11.16 -4.31 5.94
CA PHE A 75 -12.17 -4.36 7.01
C PHE A 75 -11.74 -5.31 8.14
N SER A 76 -11.21 -6.48 7.81
CA SER A 76 -10.66 -7.40 8.81
C SER A 76 -9.54 -6.74 9.62
N LEU A 77 -8.66 -6.01 8.96
CA LEU A 77 -7.62 -5.24 9.63
C LEU A 77 -8.21 -4.22 10.61
N ALA A 78 -9.18 -3.42 10.14
CA ALA A 78 -9.79 -2.37 10.95
C ALA A 78 -10.51 -2.93 12.19
N TYR A 79 -11.32 -3.95 12.01
CA TYR A 79 -12.15 -4.49 13.10
C TYR A 79 -11.41 -5.46 14.03
N GLN A 80 -10.57 -6.32 13.48
CA GLN A 80 -9.93 -7.40 14.26
C GLN A 80 -8.53 -7.04 14.77
N LYS A 81 -7.72 -6.34 13.97
CA LYS A 81 -6.35 -6.01 14.34
C LYS A 81 -6.22 -4.66 15.03
N LEU A 82 -6.96 -3.67 14.54
CA LEU A 82 -6.99 -2.33 15.14
C LEU A 82 -8.08 -2.18 16.20
N ASN A 83 -8.95 -3.18 16.33
CA ASN A 83 -10.04 -3.23 17.31
C ASN A 83 -10.95 -1.97 17.26
N LEU A 84 -11.21 -1.48 16.06
CA LEU A 84 -12.10 -0.34 15.83
C LEU A 84 -13.57 -0.78 15.87
N SER A 85 -14.45 0.13 16.29
CA SER A 85 -15.90 -0.07 16.13
C SER A 85 -16.28 -0.19 14.66
N ILE A 86 -17.49 -0.64 14.36
CA ILE A 86 -17.98 -0.74 12.98
C ILE A 86 -17.94 0.64 12.30
N GLU A 87 -18.37 1.68 13.00
CA GLU A 87 -18.37 3.04 12.47
C GLU A 87 -16.94 3.58 12.22
N GLU A 88 -16.08 3.47 13.21
CA GLU A 88 -14.68 3.90 13.13
C GLU A 88 -13.89 3.10 12.07
N GLY A 89 -14.08 1.78 12.02
CA GLY A 89 -13.42 0.91 11.06
C GLY A 89 -13.89 1.14 9.63
N THR A 90 -15.19 1.39 9.43
CA THR A 90 -15.72 1.75 8.12
C THR A 90 -15.13 3.07 7.62
N LYS A 91 -15.07 4.07 8.50
CA LYS A 91 -14.42 5.36 8.19
C LYS A 91 -12.93 5.17 7.89
N TYR A 92 -12.24 4.36 8.66
CA TYR A 92 -10.82 4.04 8.45
C TYR A 92 -10.57 3.46 7.05
N VAL A 93 -11.38 2.48 6.62
CA VAL A 93 -11.24 1.86 5.29
C VAL A 93 -11.55 2.87 4.18
N LYS A 94 -12.61 3.66 4.34
CA LYS A 94 -12.98 4.73 3.38
C LYS A 94 -11.83 5.72 3.19
N ASP A 95 -11.27 6.22 4.29
CA ASP A 95 -10.20 7.21 4.27
C ASP A 95 -8.91 6.61 3.69
N LYS A 96 -8.63 5.35 3.99
CA LYS A 96 -7.47 4.62 3.42
C LYS A 96 -7.60 4.49 1.91
N LEU A 97 -8.72 4.02 1.41
CA LEU A 97 -8.96 3.88 -0.04
C LEU A 97 -8.87 5.22 -0.76
N ALA A 98 -9.36 6.30 -0.16
CA ALA A 98 -9.25 7.65 -0.71
C ALA A 98 -7.80 8.12 -0.81
N ARG A 99 -7.01 7.93 0.24
CA ARG A 99 -5.57 8.26 0.22
C ARG A 99 -4.82 7.46 -0.83
N ASP A 100 -5.05 6.16 -0.87
CA ASP A 100 -4.42 5.24 -1.81
C ASP A 100 -4.77 5.63 -3.26
N TYR A 101 -6.06 5.89 -3.55
CA TYR A 101 -6.50 6.33 -4.88
C TYR A 101 -5.87 7.66 -5.31
N ASN A 102 -5.82 8.63 -4.40
CA ASN A 102 -5.25 9.96 -4.71
C ASN A 102 -3.76 9.93 -5.05
N LYS A 103 -3.04 8.93 -4.56
CA LYS A 103 -1.60 8.75 -4.80
C LYS A 103 -1.25 7.89 -6.02
N LEU A 104 -2.25 7.33 -6.70
CA LEU A 104 -2.03 6.59 -7.94
C LEU A 104 -1.43 7.49 -9.03
N SER A 105 -0.63 6.90 -9.91
CA SER A 105 -0.23 7.54 -11.15
C SER A 105 -1.47 7.92 -11.98
N PRO A 106 -1.40 8.95 -12.84
CA PRO A 106 -2.56 9.39 -13.63
C PRO A 106 -3.18 8.28 -14.46
N ARG A 107 -2.35 7.42 -15.05
CA ARG A 107 -2.80 6.29 -15.87
C ARG A 107 -3.57 5.25 -15.05
N THR A 108 -3.05 4.86 -13.90
CA THR A 108 -3.69 3.87 -13.03
C THR A 108 -4.94 4.45 -12.36
N LYS A 109 -4.91 5.74 -12.03
CA LYS A 109 -6.08 6.46 -11.51
C LYS A 109 -7.25 6.41 -12.48
N GLU A 110 -7.02 6.67 -13.75
CA GLU A 110 -8.06 6.58 -14.78
C GLU A 110 -8.60 5.15 -14.94
N TYR A 111 -7.70 4.16 -14.91
CA TYR A 111 -8.08 2.75 -14.97
C TYR A 111 -8.97 2.31 -13.80
N LEU A 112 -8.70 2.79 -12.58
CA LEU A 112 -9.45 2.41 -11.39
C LEU A 112 -10.65 3.32 -11.07
N LYS A 113 -10.84 4.42 -11.81
CA LYS A 113 -11.82 5.46 -11.50
C LYS A 113 -13.23 4.91 -11.31
N GLU A 114 -13.76 4.21 -12.30
CA GLU A 114 -15.11 3.65 -12.26
C GLU A 114 -15.27 2.67 -11.09
N ARG A 115 -14.29 1.81 -10.89
CA ARG A 115 -14.30 0.85 -9.78
C ARG A 115 -14.32 1.54 -8.43
N TYR A 116 -13.49 2.57 -8.25
CA TYR A 116 -13.46 3.36 -7.01
C TYR A 116 -14.79 4.06 -6.75
N GLU A 117 -15.38 4.70 -7.74
CA GLU A 117 -16.69 5.34 -7.64
C GLU A 117 -17.79 4.35 -7.25
N ASN A 118 -17.78 3.15 -7.84
CA ASN A 118 -18.73 2.10 -7.52
C ASN A 118 -18.55 1.57 -6.09
N ILE A 119 -17.32 1.42 -5.63
CA ILE A 119 -17.01 1.03 -4.24
C ILE A 119 -17.57 2.07 -3.27
N LEU A 120 -17.38 3.36 -3.54
CA LEU A 120 -17.91 4.41 -2.68
C LEU A 120 -19.45 4.37 -2.60
N LYS A 121 -20.12 4.12 -3.70
CA LYS A 121 -21.60 4.04 -3.75
C LYS A 121 -22.15 2.84 -2.99
N VAL A 122 -21.46 1.71 -3.01
CA VAL A 122 -21.96 0.45 -2.44
C VAL A 122 -21.61 0.31 -0.96
N LEU A 123 -20.37 0.64 -0.59
CA LEU A 123 -19.84 0.36 0.74
C LEU A 123 -19.92 1.55 1.70
N PHE A 124 -19.95 2.76 1.18
CA PHE A 124 -19.86 3.99 1.98
C PHE A 124 -21.00 4.96 1.63
N VAL A 125 -22.22 4.50 1.84
CA VAL A 125 -23.40 5.35 1.63
C VAL A 125 -23.43 6.46 2.67
N ASP A 126 -23.45 7.72 2.22
CA ASP A 126 -23.65 8.84 3.11
C ASP A 126 -25.07 8.76 3.67
N LYS A 127 -25.17 8.63 4.98
CA LYS A 127 -26.44 8.77 5.68
C LYS A 127 -26.79 10.26 5.72
N ASN A 128 -27.60 10.69 4.78
CA ASN A 128 -28.26 12.00 4.88
C ASN A 128 -29.31 11.99 5.99
#